data_f2fdf3ed0df8b8902fb18650abfc791a
#
_entry.id   f2fdf3ed0df8b8902fb18650abfc791a
#
_cell.length_a   1.000
_cell.length_b   1.000
_cell.length_c   1.000
_cell.angle_alpha   90.00
_cell.angle_beta   90.00
_cell.angle_gamma   90.00
#
_symmetry.space_group_name_H-M   'P 1'
#
loop_
_entity.id
_entity.type
_entity.pdbx_description
1 polymer ?
#
loop_
_entity_poly.entity_id
_entity_poly.type
_entity_poly.pdbx_seq_one_letter_code
_entity_poly.pdbx_strand_id
1 'polypeptide(L)'
;MIHFRKHHTNLLHSFIPDFIPYLKALFHNRVYMLFICITVLQFSAFNGIMTFMPKYLEQQFGKSASDAIFSIGIYNLPVVCIGYFFGGLFMKKFKTNTFQAANIAFWISLSGYLLYFSTYWTICDASPVAGLTVSYEGREHVSYTENTLLAGCNNDCNCALKIWDPVCGDNGVTYVSPCLAGCKASTGTGKHMVFENCTCIAASGFSSQNVSAILGQCDKEENCDKMLHYYLILSLVCSFIFSLSATPGYMVLIRSLKPEEKSLGVGIHGLASRVFAGIPSPIYFGALIDTTCLKWGTKSCGGEGACRMYDIVTYRWLYLGLPALLRGVSYIPSVFILLILKKKLKSSESKVLMNPPVEMQTKEEENESLK
;
A
#
# COMPACT_ATOMS: atom_id res chain seq x y z
N MET A 1 51.52 1.23 -1.79
CA MET A 1 50.30 1.55 -0.98
C MET A 1 50.16 3.04 -0.61
N ILE A 2 51.22 3.81 -0.47
CA ILE A 2 51.19 5.24 -0.10
C ILE A 2 50.76 6.15 -1.26
N HIS A 3 51.04 5.81 -2.50
CA HIS A 3 50.68 6.60 -3.69
C HIS A 3 49.17 6.59 -4.00
N PHE A 4 48.48 5.47 -3.70
CA PHE A 4 47.02 5.33 -3.88
C PHE A 4 46.22 6.17 -2.87
N ARG A 5 46.72 6.30 -1.64
CA ARG A 5 46.07 7.09 -0.57
C ARG A 5 46.13 8.60 -0.82
N LYS A 6 47.24 9.09 -1.41
CA LYS A 6 47.41 10.52 -1.73
C LYS A 6 46.54 10.98 -2.90
N HIS A 7 46.27 10.11 -3.87
CA HIS A 7 45.38 10.40 -4.99
C HIS A 7 43.90 10.47 -4.56
N HIS A 8 43.48 9.62 -3.61
CA HIS A 8 42.12 9.62 -3.07
C HIS A 8 41.84 10.84 -2.18
N THR A 9 42.80 11.30 -1.38
CA THR A 9 42.63 12.48 -0.53
C THR A 9 42.58 13.77 -1.35
N ASN A 10 43.35 13.87 -2.44
CA ASN A 10 43.29 15.04 -3.34
C ASN A 10 42.00 15.07 -4.17
N LEU A 11 41.45 13.93 -4.57
CA LEU A 11 40.13 13.84 -5.22
C LEU A 11 39.00 14.25 -4.28
N LEU A 12 39.00 13.78 -3.03
CA LEU A 12 37.98 14.20 -2.04
C LEU A 12 38.05 15.69 -1.74
N HIS A 13 39.25 16.26 -1.62
CA HIS A 13 39.45 17.68 -1.29
C HIS A 13 39.05 18.62 -2.46
N SER A 14 39.09 18.15 -3.70
CA SER A 14 38.60 18.88 -4.89
C SER A 14 37.08 18.74 -5.09
N PHE A 15 36.45 17.65 -4.62
CA PHE A 15 35.01 17.42 -4.79
C PHE A 15 34.14 18.19 -3.79
N ILE A 16 34.62 18.42 -2.56
CA ILE A 16 33.82 19.03 -1.49
C ILE A 16 33.45 20.50 -1.75
N PRO A 17 34.34 21.38 -2.25
CA PRO A 17 34.00 22.80 -2.46
C PRO A 17 32.92 23.00 -3.53
N ASP A 18 32.85 22.14 -4.53
CA ASP A 18 31.84 22.23 -5.59
C ASP A 18 30.51 21.58 -5.23
N PHE A 19 30.51 20.54 -4.37
CA PHE A 19 29.31 19.80 -4.00
C PHE A 19 28.32 20.61 -3.16
N ILE A 20 28.82 21.38 -2.18
CA ILE A 20 27.99 22.16 -1.25
C ILE A 20 27.13 23.23 -1.97
N PRO A 21 27.65 24.03 -2.91
CA PRO A 21 26.86 25.01 -3.65
C PRO A 21 25.77 24.35 -4.51
N TYR A 22 26.04 23.21 -5.15
CA TYR A 22 25.02 22.47 -5.90
C TYR A 22 23.91 21.95 -4.97
N LEU A 23 24.27 21.41 -3.82
CA LEU A 23 23.32 20.94 -2.80
C LEU A 23 22.44 22.09 -2.31
N LYS A 24 23.02 23.25 -2.01
CA LYS A 24 22.29 24.46 -1.59
C LYS A 24 21.35 24.96 -2.69
N ALA A 25 21.80 24.97 -3.95
CA ALA A 25 20.98 25.37 -5.10
C ALA A 25 19.77 24.44 -5.26
N LEU A 26 19.98 23.12 -5.07
CA LEU A 26 18.93 22.11 -5.14
C LEU A 26 17.85 22.31 -4.08
N PHE A 27 18.25 22.52 -2.82
CA PHE A 27 17.32 22.79 -1.72
C PHE A 27 16.60 24.14 -1.83
N HIS A 28 17.19 25.10 -2.54
CA HIS A 28 16.54 26.38 -2.81
C HIS A 28 15.54 26.33 -3.96
N ASN A 29 15.54 25.27 -4.76
CA ASN A 29 14.59 25.07 -5.86
C ASN A 29 13.23 24.61 -5.32
N ARG A 30 12.26 25.54 -5.25
CA ARG A 30 10.91 25.28 -4.71
C ARG A 30 10.19 24.13 -5.42
N VAL A 31 10.31 24.02 -6.74
CA VAL A 31 9.65 22.94 -7.51
C VAL A 31 10.24 21.59 -7.13
N TYR A 32 11.55 21.51 -6.99
CA TYR A 32 12.25 20.31 -6.59
C TYR A 32 11.88 19.86 -5.19
N MET A 33 11.84 20.77 -4.21
CA MET A 33 11.46 20.42 -2.82
C MET A 33 10.01 19.96 -2.71
N LEU A 34 9.08 20.64 -3.42
CA LEU A 34 7.69 20.20 -3.47
C LEU A 34 7.57 18.82 -4.12
N PHE A 35 8.37 18.54 -5.14
CA PHE A 35 8.36 17.23 -5.80
C PHE A 35 8.88 16.12 -4.89
N ILE A 36 9.93 16.36 -4.10
CA ILE A 36 10.39 15.40 -3.07
C ILE A 36 9.27 15.12 -2.07
N CYS A 37 8.58 16.15 -1.58
CA CYS A 37 7.48 16.00 -0.64
C CYS A 37 6.35 15.12 -1.21
N ILE A 38 5.94 15.37 -2.46
CA ILE A 38 4.94 14.54 -3.18
C ILE A 38 5.42 13.10 -3.26
N THR A 39 6.66 12.88 -3.69
CA THR A 39 7.20 11.52 -3.85
C THR A 39 7.26 10.78 -2.52
N VAL A 40 7.72 11.42 -1.45
CA VAL A 40 7.78 10.79 -0.13
C VAL A 40 6.39 10.35 0.33
N LEU A 41 5.36 11.20 0.19
CA LEU A 41 3.99 10.86 0.57
C LEU A 41 3.40 9.73 -0.28
N GLN A 42 3.54 9.82 -1.60
CA GLN A 42 3.00 8.80 -2.53
C GLN A 42 3.74 7.47 -2.41
N PHE A 43 5.06 7.51 -2.24
CA PHE A 43 5.86 6.29 -2.09
C PHE A 43 5.62 5.63 -0.72
N SER A 44 5.39 6.42 0.34
CA SER A 44 4.96 5.90 1.65
C SER A 44 3.62 5.16 1.55
N ALA A 45 2.63 5.75 0.87
CA ALA A 45 1.34 5.11 0.64
C ALA A 45 1.48 3.81 -0.17
N PHE A 46 2.27 3.83 -1.23
CA PHE A 46 2.53 2.66 -2.07
C PHE A 46 3.21 1.53 -1.29
N ASN A 47 4.28 1.84 -0.55
CA ASN A 47 5.00 0.85 0.27
C ASN A 47 4.09 0.24 1.34
N GLY A 48 3.28 1.06 2.01
CA GLY A 48 2.34 0.56 3.02
C GLY A 48 1.34 -0.44 2.42
N ILE A 49 0.73 -0.12 1.27
CA ILE A 49 -0.17 -1.04 0.56
C ILE A 49 0.56 -2.34 0.20
N MET A 50 1.72 -2.26 -0.45
CA MET A 50 2.44 -3.45 -0.94
C MET A 50 2.93 -4.35 0.19
N THR A 51 3.43 -3.78 1.29
CA THR A 51 3.95 -4.53 2.42
C THR A 51 2.85 -5.32 3.14
N PHE A 52 1.66 -4.72 3.32
CA PHE A 52 0.58 -5.33 4.08
C PHE A 52 -0.51 -5.97 3.22
N MET A 53 -0.41 -5.90 1.89
CA MET A 53 -1.36 -6.50 0.96
C MET A 53 -1.53 -8.02 1.16
N PRO A 54 -0.46 -8.83 1.33
CA PRO A 54 -0.63 -10.27 1.57
C PRO A 54 -1.43 -10.53 2.85
N LYS A 55 -1.13 -9.78 3.92
CA LYS A 55 -1.85 -9.93 5.19
C LYS A 55 -3.30 -9.45 5.11
N TYR A 56 -3.56 -8.40 4.34
CA TYR A 56 -4.91 -7.92 4.07
C TYR A 56 -5.74 -8.96 3.31
N LEU A 57 -5.16 -9.58 2.26
CA LEU A 57 -5.83 -10.62 1.49
C LEU A 57 -6.12 -11.87 2.33
N GLU A 58 -5.19 -12.25 3.20
CA GLU A 58 -5.39 -13.35 4.16
C GLU A 58 -6.56 -13.06 5.11
N GLN A 59 -6.57 -11.89 5.75
CA GLN A 59 -7.57 -11.56 6.76
C GLN A 59 -8.95 -11.24 6.14
N GLN A 60 -8.97 -10.45 5.07
CA GLN A 60 -10.22 -10.00 4.45
C GLN A 60 -10.87 -11.09 3.61
N PHE A 61 -10.09 -11.86 2.84
CA PHE A 61 -10.62 -12.82 1.85
C PHE A 61 -10.28 -14.28 2.16
N GLY A 62 -9.57 -14.58 3.25
CA GLY A 62 -9.24 -15.95 3.65
C GLY A 62 -8.19 -16.65 2.77
N LYS A 63 -7.46 -15.94 1.92
CA LYS A 63 -6.43 -16.54 1.06
C LYS A 63 -5.14 -16.82 1.82
N SER A 64 -4.42 -17.87 1.41
CA SER A 64 -3.09 -18.13 1.98
C SER A 64 -2.10 -17.00 1.60
N ALA A 65 -1.14 -16.71 2.47
CA ALA A 65 -0.12 -15.69 2.18
C ALA A 65 0.67 -16.01 0.90
N SER A 66 0.91 -17.29 0.60
CA SER A 66 1.58 -17.74 -0.62
C SER A 66 0.78 -17.42 -1.88
N ASP A 67 -0.53 -17.72 -1.89
CA ASP A 67 -1.41 -17.42 -3.03
C ASP A 67 -1.56 -15.93 -3.27
N ALA A 68 -1.62 -15.15 -2.19
CA ALA A 68 -1.66 -13.70 -2.24
C ALA A 68 -0.39 -13.13 -2.90
N ILE A 69 0.81 -13.54 -2.43
CA ILE A 69 2.10 -13.08 -2.98
C ILE A 69 2.26 -13.50 -4.43
N PHE A 70 1.87 -14.73 -4.77
CA PHE A 70 1.90 -15.25 -6.14
C PHE A 70 1.02 -14.42 -7.08
N SER A 71 -0.21 -14.13 -6.66
CA SER A 71 -1.15 -13.31 -7.43
C SER A 71 -0.63 -11.89 -7.65
N ILE A 72 -0.04 -11.26 -6.62
CA ILE A 72 0.59 -9.94 -6.73
C ILE A 72 1.74 -9.96 -7.74
N GLY A 73 2.62 -10.97 -7.65
CA GLY A 73 3.78 -11.10 -8.54
C GLY A 73 3.39 -11.29 -10.01
N ILE A 74 2.45 -12.19 -10.29
CA ILE A 74 2.05 -12.50 -11.67
C ILE A 74 1.20 -11.41 -12.32
N TYR A 75 0.28 -10.81 -11.58
CA TYR A 75 -0.66 -9.85 -12.17
C TYR A 75 -0.20 -8.40 -12.04
N ASN A 76 0.26 -7.99 -10.86
CA ASN A 76 0.54 -6.58 -10.59
C ASN A 76 1.85 -6.11 -11.24
N LEU A 77 2.92 -6.91 -11.16
CA LEU A 77 4.23 -6.53 -11.68
C LEU A 77 4.24 -6.27 -13.20
N PRO A 78 3.69 -7.16 -14.07
CA PRO A 78 3.60 -6.89 -15.50
C PRO A 78 2.78 -5.64 -15.84
N VAL A 79 1.65 -5.44 -15.15
CA VAL A 79 0.77 -4.29 -15.35
C VAL A 79 1.49 -2.97 -15.03
N VAL A 80 2.27 -2.93 -13.96
CA VAL A 80 3.10 -1.78 -13.59
C VAL A 80 4.16 -1.50 -14.68
N CYS A 81 4.85 -2.52 -15.18
CA CYS A 81 5.82 -2.37 -16.28
C CYS A 81 5.18 -1.81 -17.55
N ILE A 82 4.02 -2.34 -17.93
CA ILE A 82 3.24 -1.87 -19.08
C ILE A 82 2.84 -0.40 -18.89
N GLY A 83 2.40 -0.02 -17.70
CA GLY A 83 2.04 1.38 -17.37
C GLY A 83 3.22 2.34 -17.55
N TYR A 84 4.41 2.01 -17.04
CA TYR A 84 5.62 2.80 -17.25
C TYR A 84 6.00 2.91 -18.73
N PHE A 85 5.91 1.82 -19.48
CA PHE A 85 6.21 1.79 -20.90
C PHE A 85 5.28 2.72 -21.69
N PHE A 86 3.97 2.61 -21.49
CA PHE A 86 2.99 3.49 -22.17
C PHE A 86 3.12 4.95 -21.73
N GLY A 87 3.42 5.22 -20.47
CA GLY A 87 3.72 6.56 -19.98
C GLY A 87 4.90 7.20 -20.71
N GLY A 88 5.99 6.45 -20.91
CA GLY A 88 7.16 6.89 -21.67
C GLY A 88 6.87 7.11 -23.16
N LEU A 89 6.15 6.17 -23.78
CA LEU A 89 5.74 6.28 -25.18
C LEU A 89 4.84 7.49 -25.45
N PHE A 90 3.89 7.74 -24.57
CA PHE A 90 3.01 8.91 -24.62
C PHE A 90 3.81 10.22 -24.59
N MET A 91 4.75 10.34 -23.64
CA MET A 91 5.58 11.53 -23.51
C MET A 91 6.47 11.77 -24.73
N LYS A 92 6.98 10.71 -25.35
CA LYS A 92 7.79 10.80 -26.59
C LYS A 92 6.95 11.28 -27.78
N LYS A 93 5.73 10.73 -27.94
CA LYS A 93 4.85 11.03 -29.06
C LYS A 93 4.34 12.48 -29.06
N PHE A 94 3.92 12.97 -27.89
CA PHE A 94 3.26 14.28 -27.79
C PHE A 94 4.19 15.46 -27.53
N LYS A 95 5.50 15.27 -27.39
CA LYS A 95 6.53 16.33 -27.17
C LYS A 95 6.08 17.41 -26.16
N THR A 96 5.47 16.99 -25.04
CA THR A 96 4.82 17.89 -24.08
C THR A 96 5.80 18.84 -23.39
N ASN A 97 5.36 20.08 -23.13
CA ASN A 97 6.07 21.04 -22.29
C ASN A 97 6.04 20.61 -20.81
N THR A 98 6.92 21.18 -19.97
CA THR A 98 7.01 20.84 -18.54
C THR A 98 5.68 21.04 -17.80
N PHE A 99 4.96 22.14 -18.10
CA PHE A 99 3.65 22.41 -17.52
C PHE A 99 2.60 21.38 -17.98
N GLN A 100 2.57 21.05 -19.28
CA GLN A 100 1.66 20.03 -19.81
C GLN A 100 1.93 18.65 -19.21
N ALA A 101 3.23 18.28 -19.05
CA ALA A 101 3.61 17.03 -18.40
C ALA A 101 3.14 16.96 -16.94
N ALA A 102 3.29 18.07 -16.19
CA ALA A 102 2.80 18.15 -14.81
C ALA A 102 1.27 18.06 -14.73
N ASN A 103 0.56 18.73 -15.65
CA ASN A 103 -0.90 18.71 -15.70
C ASN A 103 -1.43 17.31 -16.03
N ILE A 104 -0.83 16.63 -17.01
CA ILE A 104 -1.17 15.25 -17.38
C ILE A 104 -0.94 14.30 -16.21
N ALA A 105 0.24 14.38 -15.56
CA ALA A 105 0.57 13.57 -14.38
C ALA A 105 -0.45 13.78 -13.25
N PHE A 106 -0.84 15.03 -12.99
CA PHE A 106 -1.81 15.40 -11.98
C PHE A 106 -3.18 14.75 -12.24
N TRP A 107 -3.75 14.94 -13.44
CA TRP A 107 -5.08 14.44 -13.77
C TRP A 107 -5.15 12.93 -13.84
N ILE A 108 -4.12 12.26 -14.39
CA ILE A 108 -4.04 10.79 -14.41
C ILE A 108 -3.93 10.27 -12.97
N SER A 109 -3.05 10.85 -12.15
CA SER A 109 -2.91 10.46 -10.75
C SER A 109 -4.21 10.68 -9.95
N LEU A 110 -4.90 11.80 -10.16
CA LEU A 110 -6.17 12.11 -9.51
C LEU A 110 -7.28 11.13 -9.91
N SER A 111 -7.35 10.76 -11.20
CA SER A 111 -8.33 9.75 -11.65
C SER A 111 -8.10 8.39 -11.00
N GLY A 112 -6.84 7.95 -10.88
CA GLY A 112 -6.48 6.74 -10.16
C GLY A 112 -6.78 6.82 -8.66
N TYR A 113 -6.60 7.99 -8.06
CA TYR A 113 -6.96 8.22 -6.66
C TYR A 113 -8.48 8.14 -6.42
N LEU A 114 -9.28 8.73 -7.30
CA LEU A 114 -10.74 8.62 -7.20
C LEU A 114 -11.22 7.17 -7.40
N LEU A 115 -10.62 6.46 -8.35
CA LEU A 115 -10.92 5.04 -8.57
C LEU A 115 -10.51 4.18 -7.36
N TYR A 116 -9.44 4.54 -6.65
CA TYR A 116 -9.01 3.82 -5.46
C TYR A 116 -10.09 3.75 -4.37
N PHE A 117 -10.96 4.74 -4.25
CA PHE A 117 -12.08 4.69 -3.30
C PHE A 117 -13.07 3.55 -3.60
N SER A 118 -13.14 3.08 -4.84
CA SER A 118 -13.99 1.92 -5.17
C SER A 118 -13.54 0.64 -4.46
N THR A 119 -12.29 0.56 -4.00
CA THR A 119 -11.80 -0.59 -3.22
C THR A 119 -12.49 -0.72 -1.85
N TYR A 120 -13.07 0.37 -1.31
CA TYR A 120 -13.80 0.32 -0.05
C TYR A 120 -15.10 -0.49 -0.14
N TRP A 121 -15.67 -0.65 -1.33
CA TRP A 121 -16.90 -1.43 -1.53
C TRP A 121 -16.64 -2.93 -1.74
N THR A 122 -15.39 -3.35 -1.89
CA THR A 122 -15.05 -4.78 -1.95
C THR A 122 -15.01 -5.38 -0.55
N ILE A 123 -16.20 -5.63 0.00
CA ILE A 123 -16.40 -6.10 1.37
C ILE A 123 -16.64 -7.61 1.34
N CYS A 124 -16.01 -8.32 2.26
CA CYS A 124 -16.31 -9.69 2.59
C CYS A 124 -16.62 -9.76 4.09
N ASP A 125 -17.70 -10.45 4.44
CA ASP A 125 -18.10 -10.58 5.82
C ASP A 125 -17.10 -11.43 6.61
N ALA A 126 -16.91 -11.04 7.87
CA ALA A 126 -16.02 -11.76 8.77
C ALA A 126 -16.60 -13.12 9.11
N SER A 127 -15.81 -14.19 8.98
CA SER A 127 -16.21 -15.50 9.52
C SER A 127 -16.41 -15.38 11.03
N PRO A 128 -17.51 -15.89 11.57
CA PRO A 128 -17.77 -15.82 13.00
C PRO A 128 -16.74 -16.64 13.78
N VAL A 129 -16.18 -16.04 14.85
CA VAL A 129 -15.25 -16.71 15.76
C VAL A 129 -15.80 -16.64 17.17
N ALA A 130 -16.07 -17.81 17.75
CA ALA A 130 -16.65 -17.93 19.07
C ALA A 130 -15.77 -17.31 20.15
N GLY A 131 -16.36 -16.44 20.98
CA GLY A 131 -15.69 -15.72 22.06
C GLY A 131 -14.78 -14.56 21.62
N LEU A 132 -14.61 -14.34 20.29
CA LEU A 132 -13.85 -13.21 19.74
C LEU A 132 -14.74 -12.21 19.01
N THR A 133 -15.62 -12.69 18.13
CA THR A 133 -16.52 -11.83 17.34
C THR A 133 -17.99 -12.11 17.61
N VAL A 134 -18.30 -13.36 18.00
CA VAL A 134 -19.64 -13.79 18.35
C VAL A 134 -19.63 -14.54 19.68
N SER A 135 -20.78 -14.54 20.39
CA SER A 135 -20.94 -15.32 21.61
C SER A 135 -21.02 -16.83 21.32
N TYR A 136 -20.75 -17.67 22.33
CA TYR A 136 -20.93 -19.14 22.22
C TYR A 136 -22.39 -19.55 22.08
N GLU A 137 -23.31 -18.73 22.57
CA GLU A 137 -24.75 -19.06 22.67
C GLU A 137 -25.56 -18.57 21.47
N GLY A 138 -24.95 -17.77 20.58
CA GLY A 138 -25.69 -17.21 19.47
C GLY A 138 -24.92 -16.22 18.60
N ARG A 139 -25.69 -15.43 17.81
CA ARG A 139 -25.16 -14.49 16.81
C ARG A 139 -24.84 -13.10 17.36
N GLU A 140 -24.88 -12.91 18.68
CA GLU A 140 -24.58 -11.60 19.28
C GLU A 140 -23.10 -11.29 19.13
N HIS A 141 -22.80 -10.08 18.64
CA HIS A 141 -21.44 -9.55 18.59
C HIS A 141 -20.92 -9.29 20.00
N VAL A 142 -19.74 -9.81 20.29
CA VAL A 142 -19.08 -9.70 21.58
C VAL A 142 -17.80 -8.87 21.42
N SER A 143 -17.60 -7.91 22.35
CA SER A 143 -16.29 -7.26 22.49
C SER A 143 -15.33 -8.23 23.19
N TYR A 144 -14.19 -8.51 22.57
CA TYR A 144 -13.22 -9.44 23.10
C TYR A 144 -12.65 -9.02 24.46
N THR A 145 -12.75 -9.95 25.41
CA THR A 145 -11.98 -9.98 26.66
C THR A 145 -11.49 -11.42 26.87
N GLU A 146 -10.44 -11.66 27.69
CA GLU A 146 -10.00 -13.06 27.93
C GLU A 146 -11.11 -13.94 28.48
N ASN A 147 -12.03 -13.38 29.25
CA ASN A 147 -13.17 -14.10 29.83
C ASN A 147 -14.22 -14.49 28.80
N THR A 148 -14.34 -13.84 27.64
CA THR A 148 -15.33 -14.19 26.60
C THR A 148 -14.99 -15.48 25.88
N LEU A 149 -13.77 -16.02 26.05
CA LEU A 149 -13.37 -17.33 25.53
C LEU A 149 -13.90 -18.49 26.37
N LEU A 150 -14.37 -18.22 27.58
CA LEU A 150 -14.94 -19.22 28.47
C LEU A 150 -16.48 -19.12 28.45
N ALA A 151 -17.13 -20.26 28.30
CA ALA A 151 -18.58 -20.39 28.32
C ALA A 151 -18.97 -21.66 29.11
N GLY A 152 -20.22 -21.82 29.46
CA GLY A 152 -20.67 -22.97 30.21
C GLY A 152 -20.34 -24.32 29.58
N CYS A 153 -20.14 -24.36 28.25
CA CYS A 153 -19.81 -25.58 27.51
C CYS A 153 -18.33 -26.00 27.56
N ASN A 154 -17.39 -25.07 27.94
CA ASN A 154 -15.95 -25.33 27.94
C ASN A 154 -15.26 -24.94 29.29
N ASN A 155 -16.01 -24.44 30.25
CA ASN A 155 -15.47 -23.96 31.53
C ASN A 155 -14.73 -25.07 32.30
N ASP A 156 -15.22 -26.29 32.23
CA ASP A 156 -14.64 -27.44 32.93
C ASP A 156 -13.47 -28.07 32.16
N CYS A 157 -13.17 -27.63 30.94
CA CYS A 157 -12.10 -28.20 30.10
C CYS A 157 -10.68 -27.71 30.45
N ASN A 158 -10.54 -26.70 31.31
CA ASN A 158 -9.27 -26.10 31.72
C ASN A 158 -8.37 -25.71 30.54
N CYS A 159 -8.94 -25.05 29.52
CA CYS A 159 -8.27 -24.75 28.27
C CYS A 159 -7.23 -23.64 28.36
N ALA A 160 -6.14 -23.77 27.62
CA ALA A 160 -5.13 -22.73 27.48
C ALA A 160 -5.67 -21.56 26.60
N LEU A 161 -6.00 -20.44 27.21
CA LEU A 161 -6.62 -19.29 26.53
C LEU A 161 -5.69 -18.56 25.56
N LYS A 162 -4.37 -18.72 25.68
CA LYS A 162 -3.36 -18.00 24.87
C LYS A 162 -2.98 -18.72 23.58
N ILE A 163 -3.34 -20.00 23.42
CA ILE A 163 -3.02 -20.79 22.23
C ILE A 163 -4.00 -20.43 21.10
N TRP A 164 -3.47 -20.32 19.90
CA TRP A 164 -4.23 -20.17 18.66
C TRP A 164 -4.02 -21.41 17.79
N ASP A 165 -4.97 -22.31 17.84
CA ASP A 165 -5.03 -23.56 17.04
C ASP A 165 -6.47 -23.74 16.54
N PRO A 166 -6.89 -22.91 15.55
CA PRO A 166 -8.29 -22.77 15.20
C PRO A 166 -8.87 -24.06 14.60
N VAL A 167 -10.15 -24.30 14.92
CA VAL A 167 -10.96 -25.36 14.34
C VAL A 167 -12.28 -24.80 13.84
N CYS A 168 -12.73 -25.32 12.70
CA CYS A 168 -14.03 -24.99 12.13
C CYS A 168 -15.08 -26.03 12.57
N GLY A 169 -16.08 -25.59 13.31
CA GLY A 169 -17.23 -26.45 13.67
C GLY A 169 -18.17 -26.64 12.48
N ASP A 170 -18.89 -27.78 12.46
CA ASP A 170 -19.94 -28.05 11.47
C ASP A 170 -21.08 -27.03 11.46
N ASN A 171 -21.16 -26.19 12.52
CA ASN A 171 -22.08 -25.08 12.60
C ASN A 171 -21.60 -23.82 11.83
N GLY A 172 -20.45 -23.87 11.15
CA GLY A 172 -19.86 -22.75 10.41
C GLY A 172 -19.19 -21.70 11.29
N VAL A 173 -18.99 -21.95 12.58
CA VAL A 173 -18.30 -21.06 13.51
C VAL A 173 -16.88 -21.56 13.74
N THR A 174 -15.91 -20.63 13.68
CA THR A 174 -14.53 -20.94 14.02
C THR A 174 -14.35 -20.85 15.53
N TYR A 175 -13.66 -21.81 16.12
CA TYR A 175 -13.26 -21.82 17.54
C TYR A 175 -11.75 -21.63 17.64
N VAL A 176 -11.30 -20.95 18.69
CA VAL A 176 -9.87 -20.57 18.89
C VAL A 176 -8.97 -21.81 19.07
N SER A 177 -9.54 -22.90 19.63
CA SER A 177 -8.86 -24.19 19.75
C SER A 177 -9.88 -25.31 19.89
N PRO A 178 -9.51 -26.60 19.61
CA PRO A 178 -10.37 -27.75 19.86
C PRO A 178 -10.85 -27.83 21.31
N CYS A 179 -10.00 -27.48 22.27
CA CYS A 179 -10.35 -27.44 23.69
C CYS A 179 -11.46 -26.41 23.97
N LEU A 180 -11.35 -25.20 23.38
CA LEU A 180 -12.36 -24.15 23.52
C LEU A 180 -13.65 -24.46 22.76
N ALA A 181 -13.61 -25.34 21.76
CA ALA A 181 -14.80 -25.91 21.15
C ALA A 181 -15.44 -27.03 22.00
N GLY A 182 -14.79 -27.44 23.10
CA GLY A 182 -15.24 -28.48 24.00
C GLY A 182 -15.11 -29.91 23.44
N CYS A 183 -14.18 -30.11 22.50
CA CYS A 183 -13.96 -31.41 21.83
C CYS A 183 -13.25 -32.41 22.76
N LYS A 184 -13.70 -33.69 22.76
CA LYS A 184 -13.18 -34.73 23.67
C LYS A 184 -12.38 -35.83 22.95
N ALA A 185 -12.50 -35.96 21.63
CA ALA A 185 -11.81 -36.93 20.83
C ALA A 185 -11.28 -36.33 19.55
N SER A 186 -10.26 -36.94 18.95
CA SER A 186 -9.73 -36.57 17.65
C SER A 186 -9.40 -37.80 16.83
N THR A 187 -9.71 -37.78 15.54
CA THR A 187 -9.45 -38.84 14.55
C THR A 187 -8.70 -38.22 13.34
N GLY A 188 -7.94 -39.07 12.64
CA GLY A 188 -7.15 -38.62 11.47
C GLY A 188 -5.75 -38.10 11.82
N THR A 189 -5.00 -37.62 10.81
CA THR A 189 -3.64 -37.14 10.94
C THR A 189 -3.38 -35.92 10.05
N GLY A 190 -2.54 -34.98 10.52
CA GLY A 190 -2.15 -33.82 9.78
C GLY A 190 -3.31 -32.88 9.46
N LYS A 191 -3.44 -32.45 8.20
CA LYS A 191 -4.48 -31.49 7.78
C LYS A 191 -5.90 -32.04 7.75
N HIS A 192 -6.06 -33.38 7.83
CA HIS A 192 -7.35 -34.07 7.83
C HIS A 192 -7.77 -34.53 9.24
N MET A 193 -7.26 -33.85 10.26
CA MET A 193 -7.67 -34.13 11.65
C MET A 193 -9.07 -33.59 11.88
N VAL A 194 -9.93 -34.50 12.38
CA VAL A 194 -11.34 -34.24 12.76
C VAL A 194 -11.43 -34.35 14.28
N PHE A 195 -12.07 -33.41 14.92
CA PHE A 195 -12.34 -33.39 16.34
C PHE A 195 -13.81 -33.73 16.57
N GLU A 196 -14.09 -34.59 17.54
CA GLU A 196 -15.42 -35.14 17.78
C GLU A 196 -15.87 -34.83 19.22
N ASN A 197 -17.19 -34.97 19.42
CA ASN A 197 -17.85 -34.72 20.71
C ASN A 197 -17.58 -33.31 21.28
N CYS A 198 -17.76 -32.30 20.43
CA CYS A 198 -17.51 -30.90 20.76
C CYS A 198 -18.74 -30.25 21.40
N THR A 199 -18.74 -30.14 22.73
CA THR A 199 -19.88 -29.67 23.54
C THR A 199 -20.35 -28.28 23.20
N CYS A 200 -19.44 -27.38 22.83
CA CYS A 200 -19.81 -25.99 22.48
C CYS A 200 -20.47 -25.89 21.10
N ILE A 201 -20.15 -26.79 20.18
CA ILE A 201 -20.83 -26.87 18.87
C ILE A 201 -22.29 -27.33 19.07
N ALA A 202 -22.52 -28.32 19.95
CA ALA A 202 -23.86 -28.76 20.29
C ALA A 202 -24.70 -27.70 21.03
N ALA A 203 -24.08 -26.91 21.89
CA ALA A 203 -24.75 -25.88 22.68
C ALA A 203 -25.04 -24.58 21.90
N SER A 204 -24.34 -24.37 20.77
CA SER A 204 -24.59 -23.21 19.92
C SER A 204 -25.97 -23.33 19.27
N GLY A 205 -26.74 -22.24 19.28
CA GLY A 205 -28.07 -22.22 18.63
C GLY A 205 -28.05 -22.35 17.10
N PHE A 206 -26.90 -22.75 16.52
CA PHE A 206 -26.74 -23.04 15.11
C PHE A 206 -27.18 -24.48 14.84
N SER A 207 -27.96 -24.68 13.79
CA SER A 207 -28.40 -26.02 13.38
C SER A 207 -27.20 -26.81 12.84
N SER A 208 -26.72 -27.78 13.61
CA SER A 208 -25.66 -28.71 13.22
C SER A 208 -26.18 -30.17 13.31
N GLN A 209 -25.92 -30.95 12.26
CA GLN A 209 -26.28 -32.37 12.27
C GLN A 209 -25.22 -33.24 12.96
N ASN A 210 -23.97 -32.78 12.97
CA ASN A 210 -22.83 -33.44 13.59
C ASN A 210 -22.18 -32.52 14.62
N VAL A 211 -21.59 -33.11 15.65
CA VAL A 211 -20.92 -32.40 16.75
C VAL A 211 -19.41 -32.54 16.55
N SER A 212 -18.94 -32.13 15.36
CA SER A 212 -17.55 -32.28 14.96
C SER A 212 -16.95 -30.96 14.48
N ALA A 213 -15.62 -30.90 14.50
CA ALA A 213 -14.86 -29.80 13.97
C ALA A 213 -13.67 -30.30 13.17
N ILE A 214 -13.26 -29.54 12.15
CA ILE A 214 -12.08 -29.79 11.34
C ILE A 214 -10.98 -28.78 11.67
N LEU A 215 -9.73 -29.20 11.51
CA LEU A 215 -8.58 -28.31 11.76
C LEU A 215 -8.57 -27.16 10.76
N GLY A 216 -8.42 -25.93 11.27
CA GLY A 216 -8.35 -24.70 10.49
C GLY A 216 -9.52 -23.76 10.77
N GLN A 217 -9.47 -22.58 10.18
CA GLN A 217 -10.59 -21.63 10.20
C GLN A 217 -11.66 -22.07 9.20
N CYS A 218 -12.92 -21.72 9.48
CA CYS A 218 -14.00 -21.96 8.52
C CYS A 218 -13.76 -21.18 7.21
N ASP A 219 -14.09 -21.82 6.10
CA ASP A 219 -14.06 -21.20 4.79
C ASP A 219 -15.03 -20.00 4.75
N LYS A 220 -14.64 -18.98 4.01
CA LYS A 220 -15.48 -17.81 3.82
C LYS A 220 -16.57 -18.12 2.77
N GLU A 221 -17.67 -17.38 2.83
CA GLU A 221 -18.77 -17.51 1.89
C GLU A 221 -18.33 -17.35 0.42
N GLU A 222 -19.04 -18.00 -0.51
CA GLU A 222 -18.76 -17.89 -1.97
C GLU A 222 -18.74 -16.46 -2.50
N ASN A 223 -19.46 -15.54 -1.88
CA ASN A 223 -19.43 -14.12 -2.22
C ASN A 223 -18.05 -13.49 -2.01
N CYS A 224 -17.25 -14.01 -1.08
CA CYS A 224 -15.91 -13.49 -0.82
C CYS A 224 -14.94 -13.72 -1.97
N ASP A 225 -15.05 -14.83 -2.68
CA ASP A 225 -14.24 -15.10 -3.86
C ASP A 225 -14.55 -14.12 -5.01
N LYS A 226 -15.83 -13.78 -5.22
CA LYS A 226 -16.22 -12.76 -6.20
C LYS A 226 -15.67 -11.38 -5.81
N MET A 227 -15.80 -11.01 -4.54
CA MET A 227 -15.27 -9.72 -4.04
C MET A 227 -13.76 -9.66 -4.11
N LEU A 228 -13.05 -10.76 -3.89
CA LEU A 228 -11.60 -10.87 -4.12
C LEU A 228 -11.24 -10.57 -5.57
N HIS A 229 -11.94 -11.17 -6.54
CA HIS A 229 -11.69 -10.93 -7.96
C HIS A 229 -11.93 -9.44 -8.33
N TYR A 230 -13.00 -8.83 -7.83
CA TYR A 230 -13.24 -7.39 -8.02
C TYR A 230 -12.13 -6.53 -7.40
N TYR A 231 -11.70 -6.86 -6.18
CA TYR A 231 -10.58 -6.17 -5.54
C TYR A 231 -9.29 -6.27 -6.36
N LEU A 232 -8.94 -7.48 -6.83
CA LEU A 232 -7.73 -7.70 -7.64
C LEU A 232 -7.79 -6.93 -8.96
N ILE A 233 -8.88 -6.98 -9.70
CA ILE A 233 -9.05 -6.24 -10.96
C ILE A 233 -8.93 -4.74 -10.70
N LEU A 234 -9.59 -4.23 -9.68
CA LEU A 234 -9.56 -2.82 -9.34
C LEU A 234 -8.14 -2.37 -8.91
N SER A 235 -7.44 -3.20 -8.12
CA SER A 235 -6.06 -2.98 -7.74
C SER A 235 -5.12 -2.93 -8.96
N LEU A 236 -5.32 -3.81 -9.95
CA LEU A 236 -4.55 -3.82 -11.20
C LEU A 236 -4.77 -2.54 -12.01
N VAL A 237 -6.02 -2.10 -12.16
CA VAL A 237 -6.33 -0.86 -12.89
C VAL A 237 -5.74 0.35 -12.17
N CYS A 238 -5.85 0.42 -10.84
CA CYS A 238 -5.23 1.48 -10.04
C CYS A 238 -3.69 1.49 -10.19
N SER A 239 -3.05 0.31 -10.17
CA SER A 239 -1.60 0.18 -10.35
C SER A 239 -1.15 0.60 -11.75
N PHE A 240 -1.92 0.28 -12.78
CA PHE A 240 -1.67 0.72 -14.15
C PHE A 240 -1.73 2.26 -14.27
N ILE A 241 -2.81 2.86 -13.78
CA ILE A 241 -3.00 4.32 -13.81
C ILE A 241 -1.89 5.04 -13.03
N PHE A 242 -1.53 4.51 -11.87
CA PHE A 242 -0.44 5.06 -11.06
C PHE A 242 0.90 5.01 -11.81
N SER A 243 1.24 3.87 -12.42
CA SER A 243 2.47 3.69 -13.20
C SER A 243 2.50 4.61 -14.43
N LEU A 244 1.35 4.77 -15.09
CA LEU A 244 1.20 5.66 -16.24
C LEU A 244 1.46 7.13 -15.87
N SER A 245 1.06 7.56 -14.67
CA SER A 245 1.27 8.93 -14.19
C SER A 245 2.70 9.20 -13.72
N ALA A 246 3.43 8.18 -13.30
CA ALA A 246 4.77 8.31 -12.73
C ALA A 246 5.81 8.82 -13.73
N THR A 247 5.75 8.36 -14.99
CA THR A 247 6.70 8.78 -16.03
C THR A 247 6.62 10.28 -16.35
N PRO A 248 5.44 10.87 -16.67
CA PRO A 248 5.34 12.32 -16.86
C PRO A 248 5.72 13.10 -15.58
N GLY A 249 5.38 12.60 -14.40
CA GLY A 249 5.81 13.20 -13.14
C GLY A 249 7.33 13.26 -13.00
N TYR A 250 8.03 12.16 -13.29
CA TYR A 250 9.48 12.10 -13.24
C TYR A 250 10.16 13.01 -14.28
N MET A 251 9.53 13.18 -15.45
CA MET A 251 10.00 14.14 -16.46
C MET A 251 9.92 15.60 -15.97
N VAL A 252 8.92 15.96 -15.18
CA VAL A 252 8.83 17.29 -14.54
C VAL A 252 10.02 17.51 -13.61
N LEU A 253 10.40 16.51 -12.81
CA LEU A 253 11.58 16.56 -11.94
C LEU A 253 12.84 16.88 -12.75
N ILE A 254 13.16 16.07 -13.76
CA ILE A 254 14.37 16.20 -14.56
C ILE A 254 14.43 17.54 -15.30
N ARG A 255 13.28 18.01 -15.83
CA ARG A 255 13.20 19.29 -16.57
C ARG A 255 13.23 20.53 -15.67
N SER A 256 12.97 20.39 -14.37
CA SER A 256 13.04 21.49 -13.41
C SER A 256 14.44 21.71 -12.84
N LEU A 257 15.40 20.84 -13.15
CA LEU A 257 16.79 20.91 -12.72
C LEU A 257 17.71 21.42 -13.85
N LYS A 258 18.75 22.16 -13.47
CA LYS A 258 19.81 22.56 -14.39
C LYS A 258 20.61 21.33 -14.85
N PRO A 259 21.22 21.37 -16.04
CA PRO A 259 21.99 20.23 -16.58
C PRO A 259 23.04 19.67 -15.62
N GLU A 260 23.78 20.55 -14.93
CA GLU A 260 24.85 20.19 -13.99
C GLU A 260 24.31 19.55 -12.69
N GLU A 261 23.09 19.90 -12.29
CA GLU A 261 22.45 19.45 -11.04
C GLU A 261 21.63 18.17 -11.20
N LYS A 262 21.37 17.70 -12.43
CA LYS A 262 20.44 16.59 -12.71
C LYS A 262 20.86 15.30 -12.05
N SER A 263 22.12 14.89 -12.17
CA SER A 263 22.61 13.63 -11.60
C SER A 263 22.50 13.63 -10.09
N LEU A 264 22.94 14.70 -9.44
CA LEU A 264 22.86 14.88 -8.00
C LEU A 264 21.40 14.95 -7.53
N GLY A 265 20.56 15.69 -8.25
CA GLY A 265 19.14 15.83 -7.92
C GLY A 265 18.38 14.52 -7.98
N VAL A 266 18.63 13.67 -8.99
CA VAL A 266 18.05 12.33 -9.08
C VAL A 266 18.54 11.44 -7.95
N GLY A 267 19.84 11.49 -7.62
CA GLY A 267 20.41 10.71 -6.51
C GLY A 267 19.79 11.07 -5.16
N ILE A 268 19.67 12.38 -4.86
CA ILE A 268 19.05 12.86 -3.61
C ILE A 268 17.56 12.51 -3.56
N HIS A 269 16.84 12.65 -4.68
CA HIS A 269 15.44 12.23 -4.76
C HIS A 269 15.27 10.74 -4.45
N GLY A 270 16.13 9.87 -5.02
CA GLY A 270 16.14 8.44 -4.73
C GLY A 270 16.49 8.12 -3.27
N LEU A 271 17.45 8.85 -2.70
CA LEU A 271 17.81 8.72 -1.28
C LEU A 271 16.66 9.15 -0.37
N ALA A 272 16.08 10.33 -0.63
CA ALA A 272 14.98 10.88 0.15
C ALA A 272 13.76 9.96 0.16
N SER A 273 13.37 9.40 -0.98
CA SER A 273 12.25 8.46 -1.06
C SER A 273 12.50 7.17 -0.29
N ARG A 274 13.73 6.64 -0.27
CA ARG A 274 14.06 5.43 0.50
C ARG A 274 14.14 5.69 2.01
N VAL A 275 14.80 6.79 2.41
CA VAL A 275 15.01 7.12 3.83
C VAL A 275 13.72 7.59 4.49
N PHE A 276 12.96 8.49 3.85
CA PHE A 276 11.77 9.10 4.46
C PHE A 276 10.46 8.38 4.17
N ALA A 277 10.43 7.51 3.16
CA ALA A 277 9.27 6.71 2.85
C ALA A 277 9.53 5.20 2.95
N GLY A 278 10.61 4.69 2.35
CA GLY A 278 10.88 3.26 2.29
C GLY A 278 11.05 2.60 3.66
N ILE A 279 11.85 3.22 4.53
CA ILE A 279 12.12 2.67 5.87
C ILE A 279 10.98 2.94 6.85
N PRO A 280 10.45 4.18 6.99
CA PRO A 280 9.45 4.46 8.02
C PRO A 280 8.06 3.88 7.70
N SER A 281 7.67 3.75 6.41
CA SER A 281 6.30 3.36 6.08
C SER A 281 5.91 1.97 6.63
N PRO A 282 6.68 0.89 6.49
CA PRO A 282 6.33 -0.37 7.10
C PRO A 282 6.20 -0.30 8.63
N ILE A 283 7.00 0.56 9.27
CA ILE A 283 7.00 0.69 10.73
C ILE A 283 5.70 1.32 11.23
N TYR A 284 5.33 2.51 10.72
CA TYR A 284 4.11 3.16 11.20
C TYR A 284 2.82 2.50 10.69
N PHE A 285 2.84 1.91 9.47
CA PHE A 285 1.71 1.09 9.01
C PHE A 285 1.54 -0.14 9.89
N GLY A 286 2.63 -0.86 10.19
CA GLY A 286 2.60 -2.02 11.08
C GLY A 286 2.09 -1.67 12.46
N ALA A 287 2.63 -0.62 13.08
CA ALA A 287 2.19 -0.16 14.38
C ALA A 287 0.70 0.19 14.43
N LEU A 288 0.17 0.87 13.39
CA LEU A 288 -1.25 1.20 13.30
C LEU A 288 -2.12 -0.04 13.04
N ILE A 289 -1.70 -0.95 12.17
CA ILE A 289 -2.41 -2.21 11.91
C ILE A 289 -2.44 -3.08 13.17
N ASP A 290 -1.36 -3.14 13.93
CA ASP A 290 -1.29 -3.92 15.16
C ASP A 290 -2.26 -3.41 16.25
N THR A 291 -2.67 -2.14 16.21
CA THR A 291 -3.75 -1.65 17.12
C THR A 291 -5.10 -2.31 16.87
N THR A 292 -5.30 -2.93 15.72
CA THR A 292 -6.55 -3.65 15.39
C THR A 292 -6.50 -5.13 15.75
N CYS A 293 -5.43 -5.57 16.43
CA CYS A 293 -5.24 -6.97 16.81
C CYS A 293 -6.22 -7.38 17.92
N LEU A 294 -7.03 -8.39 17.63
CA LEU A 294 -7.93 -9.02 18.61
C LEU A 294 -7.22 -10.13 19.38
N LYS A 295 -6.38 -10.92 18.71
CA LYS A 295 -5.72 -12.07 19.32
C LYS A 295 -4.24 -12.14 18.95
N TRP A 296 -3.38 -12.00 19.95
CA TRP A 296 -1.94 -12.17 19.82
C TRP A 296 -1.55 -13.66 19.90
N GLY A 297 -0.61 -14.07 19.09
CA GLY A 297 0.05 -15.37 19.25
C GLY A 297 1.04 -15.35 20.40
N THR A 298 1.44 -16.53 20.87
CA THR A 298 2.49 -16.67 21.90
C THR A 298 3.81 -17.11 21.27
N LYS A 299 4.91 -16.56 21.76
CA LYS A 299 6.27 -17.02 21.43
C LYS A 299 6.63 -18.27 22.22
N SER A 300 7.49 -19.13 21.67
CA SER A 300 7.94 -20.36 22.32
C SER A 300 8.61 -20.14 23.71
N CYS A 301 9.22 -18.97 23.91
CA CYS A 301 9.87 -18.59 25.17
C CYS A 301 9.01 -17.66 26.04
N GLY A 302 7.70 -17.57 25.76
CA GLY A 302 6.78 -16.64 26.42
C GLY A 302 6.79 -15.25 25.78
N GLY A 303 5.78 -14.43 26.11
CA GLY A 303 5.53 -13.12 25.56
C GLY A 303 4.68 -13.12 24.30
N GLU A 304 4.29 -11.91 23.87
CA GLU A 304 3.45 -11.72 22.70
C GLU A 304 4.22 -11.95 21.39
N GLY A 305 3.62 -12.71 20.49
CA GLY A 305 4.12 -13.00 19.15
C GLY A 305 3.48 -12.09 18.09
N ALA A 306 3.33 -12.61 16.86
CA ALA A 306 2.60 -11.93 15.80
C ALA A 306 1.08 -12.00 16.06
N CYS A 307 0.36 -10.96 15.64
CA CYS A 307 -1.10 -10.97 15.68
C CYS A 307 -1.66 -12.10 14.78
N ARG A 308 -2.60 -12.86 15.32
CA ARG A 308 -3.23 -14.00 14.64
C ARG A 308 -4.58 -13.63 14.05
N MET A 309 -5.32 -12.77 14.72
CA MET A 309 -6.62 -12.32 14.27
C MET A 309 -6.77 -10.81 14.49
N TYR A 310 -7.28 -10.14 13.46
CA TYR A 310 -7.52 -8.71 13.45
C TYR A 310 -9.03 -8.41 13.43
N ASP A 311 -9.42 -7.27 13.97
CA ASP A 311 -10.74 -6.71 13.67
C ASP A 311 -10.78 -6.28 12.20
N ILE A 312 -11.47 -7.06 11.38
CA ILE A 312 -11.48 -6.91 9.92
C ILE A 312 -12.00 -5.54 9.49
N VAL A 313 -12.99 -4.99 10.20
CA VAL A 313 -13.58 -3.68 9.86
C VAL A 313 -12.57 -2.57 10.08
N THR A 314 -11.99 -2.49 11.28
CA THR A 314 -11.01 -1.45 11.63
C THR A 314 -9.71 -1.63 10.82
N TYR A 315 -9.27 -2.88 10.61
CA TYR A 315 -8.11 -3.18 9.76
C TYR A 315 -8.29 -2.67 8.34
N ARG A 316 -9.44 -2.93 7.71
CA ARG A 316 -9.76 -2.42 6.38
C ARG A 316 -9.72 -0.89 6.33
N TRP A 317 -10.33 -0.21 7.30
CA TRP A 317 -10.31 1.25 7.37
C TRP A 317 -8.89 1.82 7.49
N LEU A 318 -8.02 1.20 8.30
CA LEU A 318 -6.64 1.62 8.43
C LEU A 318 -5.81 1.29 7.18
N TYR A 319 -5.93 0.07 6.67
CA TYR A 319 -5.16 -0.39 5.50
C TYR A 319 -5.49 0.40 4.23
N LEU A 320 -6.76 0.71 3.99
CA LEU A 320 -7.18 1.50 2.83
C LEU A 320 -7.13 3.01 3.12
N GLY A 321 -7.48 3.44 4.32
CA GLY A 321 -7.64 4.85 4.68
C GLY A 321 -6.32 5.59 4.83
N LEU A 322 -5.32 4.98 5.45
CA LEU A 322 -4.03 5.64 5.63
C LEU A 322 -3.32 5.96 4.30
N PRO A 323 -3.25 5.04 3.31
CA PRO A 323 -2.76 5.39 1.98
C PRO A 323 -3.61 6.44 1.27
N ALA A 324 -4.94 6.39 1.42
CA ALA A 324 -5.81 7.41 0.86
C ALA A 324 -5.50 8.79 1.43
N LEU A 325 -5.30 8.90 2.74
CA LEU A 325 -4.92 10.15 3.40
C LEU A 325 -3.58 10.67 2.89
N LEU A 326 -2.54 9.83 2.87
CA LEU A 326 -1.20 10.22 2.39
C LEU A 326 -1.22 10.71 0.93
N ARG A 327 -1.93 10.00 0.06
CA ARG A 327 -2.13 10.41 -1.34
C ARG A 327 -2.94 11.69 -1.43
N GLY A 328 -4.02 11.82 -0.68
CA GLY A 328 -4.85 13.04 -0.64
C GLY A 328 -4.03 14.27 -0.27
N VAL A 329 -3.22 14.19 0.79
CA VAL A 329 -2.32 15.26 1.23
C VAL A 329 -1.28 15.59 0.14
N SER A 330 -0.80 14.62 -0.64
CA SER A 330 0.20 14.85 -1.69
C SER A 330 -0.33 15.72 -2.86
N TYR A 331 -1.65 15.86 -3.02
CA TYR A 331 -2.20 16.76 -4.05
C TYR A 331 -2.04 18.24 -3.69
N ILE A 332 -1.91 18.59 -2.42
CA ILE A 332 -1.68 19.97 -2.00
C ILE A 332 -0.38 20.52 -2.63
N PRO A 333 0.81 19.94 -2.39
CA PRO A 333 2.03 20.39 -3.05
C PRO A 333 2.00 20.19 -4.58
N SER A 334 1.23 19.23 -5.11
CA SER A 334 1.06 19.04 -6.56
C SER A 334 0.37 20.24 -7.23
N VAL A 335 -0.67 20.79 -6.61
CA VAL A 335 -1.34 22.00 -7.09
C VAL A 335 -0.37 23.20 -7.04
N PHE A 336 0.44 23.35 -5.99
CA PHE A 336 1.44 24.41 -5.92
C PHE A 336 2.46 24.31 -7.06
N ILE A 337 2.92 23.10 -7.43
CA ILE A 337 3.79 22.91 -8.59
C ILE A 337 3.11 23.41 -9.87
N LEU A 338 1.85 23.04 -10.11
CA LEU A 338 1.10 23.49 -11.29
C LEU A 338 0.99 25.01 -11.36
N LEU A 339 0.71 25.68 -10.23
CA LEU A 339 0.62 27.15 -10.17
C LEU A 339 1.97 27.82 -10.47
N ILE A 340 3.08 27.31 -9.91
CA ILE A 340 4.43 27.82 -10.17
C ILE A 340 4.81 27.64 -11.64
N LEU A 341 4.56 26.47 -12.21
CA LEU A 341 4.88 26.18 -13.61
C LEU A 341 4.02 27.02 -14.58
N LYS A 342 2.72 27.21 -14.27
CA LYS A 342 1.84 28.08 -15.04
C LYS A 342 2.33 29.54 -15.05
N LYS A 343 2.76 30.05 -13.88
CA LYS A 343 3.32 31.41 -13.78
C LYS A 343 4.62 31.54 -14.58
N LYS A 344 5.51 30.53 -14.51
CA LYS A 344 6.75 30.52 -15.32
C LYS A 344 6.46 30.53 -16.82
N LEU A 345 5.48 29.74 -17.27
CA LEU A 345 5.08 29.67 -18.68
C LEU A 345 4.59 31.04 -19.18
N LYS A 346 3.64 31.66 -18.46
CA LYS A 346 3.14 33.00 -18.80
C LYS A 346 4.25 34.08 -18.85
N SER A 347 5.18 34.05 -17.91
CA SER A 347 6.32 34.95 -17.90
C SER A 347 7.28 34.77 -19.09
N SER A 348 7.45 33.51 -19.54
CA SER A 348 8.23 33.18 -20.73
C SER A 348 7.55 33.66 -22.02
N GLU A 349 6.25 33.43 -22.15
CA GLU A 349 5.44 33.90 -23.29
C GLU A 349 5.48 35.45 -23.40
N SER A 350 5.31 36.16 -22.27
CA SER A 350 5.37 37.62 -22.22
C SER A 350 6.73 38.16 -22.65
N LYS A 351 7.84 37.48 -22.27
CA LYS A 351 9.22 37.90 -22.66
C LYS A 351 9.47 37.69 -24.17
N VAL A 352 8.93 36.59 -24.74
CA VAL A 352 9.03 36.33 -26.19
C VAL A 352 8.23 37.37 -26.99
N LEU A 353 7.08 37.80 -26.47
CA LEU A 353 6.26 38.83 -27.10
C LEU A 353 6.94 40.21 -27.08
N MET A 354 7.68 40.53 -25.97
CA MET A 354 8.39 41.83 -25.85
C MET A 354 9.71 41.87 -26.65
N ASN A 355 10.38 40.72 -26.83
CA ASN A 355 11.62 40.62 -27.59
C ASN A 355 11.53 39.40 -28.51
N PRO A 356 10.90 39.50 -29.69
CA PRO A 356 10.83 38.39 -30.66
C PRO A 356 12.23 38.02 -31.12
N PRO A 357 12.55 36.70 -31.24
CA PRO A 357 13.82 36.25 -31.81
C PRO A 357 14.05 36.83 -33.19
N VAL A 358 15.27 37.18 -33.50
CA VAL A 358 15.69 37.82 -34.77
C VAL A 358 15.21 37.04 -36.00
N GLU A 359 15.09 35.71 -35.91
CA GLU A 359 14.53 34.84 -36.97
C GLU A 359 13.03 35.04 -37.27
N MET A 360 12.23 35.57 -36.32
CA MET A 360 10.85 35.96 -36.59
C MET A 360 10.74 37.34 -37.24
N GLN A 361 11.62 38.24 -36.92
CA GLN A 361 11.64 39.59 -37.52
C GLN A 361 12.02 39.54 -39.02
N THR A 362 12.97 38.66 -39.39
CA THR A 362 13.34 38.47 -40.80
C THR A 362 12.24 37.85 -41.63
N LYS A 363 11.42 36.99 -41.07
CA LYS A 363 10.25 36.38 -41.81
C LYS A 363 9.05 37.31 -41.92
N GLU A 364 8.87 38.26 -40.99
CA GLU A 364 7.84 39.29 -41.11
C GLU A 364 8.24 40.36 -42.11
N GLU A 365 9.53 40.81 -42.12
CA GLU A 365 10.05 41.71 -43.12
C GLU A 365 10.06 41.10 -44.53
N GLU A 366 10.35 39.80 -44.69
CA GLU A 366 10.28 39.10 -45.98
C GLU A 366 8.85 38.98 -46.51
N ASN A 367 7.86 38.78 -45.62
CA ASN A 367 6.43 38.74 -45.99
C ASN A 367 5.79 40.12 -46.28
N GLU A 368 6.33 41.21 -45.67
CA GLU A 368 5.88 42.57 -45.97
C GLU A 368 6.51 43.10 -47.27
N SER A 369 7.70 42.62 -47.64
CA SER A 369 8.33 42.98 -48.92
C SER A 369 7.73 42.22 -50.13
N LEU A 370 6.91 41.21 -49.92
CA LEU A 370 6.22 40.41 -50.93
C LEU A 370 4.72 40.79 -51.14
N LYS A 371 4.27 41.83 -50.42
CA LYS A 371 2.96 42.47 -50.67
C LYS A 371 3.13 43.81 -51.36
#